data_3465c2b96a96ec337a2819f36fda6adc
#
_entry.id   3465c2b96a96ec337a2819f36fda6adc
#
_cell.length_a   1.000
_cell.length_b   1.000
_cell.length_c   1.000
_cell.angle_alpha   90.00
_cell.angle_beta   90.00
_cell.angle_gamma   90.00
#
_symmetry.space_group_name_H-M   'P 1'
#
loop_
_entity.id
_entity.type
_entity.pdbx_description
1 polymer ?
#
loop_
_entity_poly.entity_id
_entity_poly.type
_entity_poly.pdbx_seq_one_letter_code
_entity_poly.pdbx_strand_id
1 'polypeptide(L)'
;MQEPLRIVVIISDPALVAEGDEQAQAIEERSRLLRIGLLEAGYNLVATLPADVFLTERLAQLQADMVIVDAESDARDALEHVVMATRDARRPIVMFTNDSNTQHVNEAVAAGVTAYIVAGLAPERIHPILTVAMARFKREQALLA
;
A
#
# COMPACT_ATOMS: atom_id res chain seq x y z
N MET A 1 -1.50 -26.30 3.66
CA MET A 1 -1.37 -25.01 4.36
C MET A 1 -0.91 -23.95 3.37
N GLN A 2 -1.67 -22.88 3.28
CA GLN A 2 -1.24 -21.75 2.46
C GLN A 2 -0.25 -20.92 3.25
N GLU A 3 0.84 -20.54 2.61
CA GLU A 3 1.78 -19.61 3.21
C GLU A 3 1.12 -18.24 3.38
N PRO A 4 1.47 -17.49 4.45
CA PRO A 4 0.95 -16.13 4.60
C PRO A 4 1.32 -15.27 3.41
N LEU A 5 0.41 -14.38 3.01
CA LEU A 5 0.70 -13.43 1.92
C LEU A 5 1.89 -12.55 2.30
N ARG A 6 2.75 -12.34 1.33
CA ARG A 6 3.93 -11.48 1.49
C ARG A 6 3.53 -10.05 1.17
N ILE A 7 3.59 -9.19 2.17
CA ILE A 7 3.16 -7.79 2.07
C ILE A 7 4.38 -6.88 2.08
N VAL A 8 4.40 -5.93 1.15
CA VAL A 8 5.36 -4.82 1.16
C VAL A 8 4.58 -3.54 1.40
N VAL A 9 5.03 -2.74 2.36
CA VAL A 9 4.45 -1.44 2.65
C VAL A 9 5.34 -0.36 2.05
N ILE A 10 4.74 0.53 1.26
CA ILE A 10 5.42 1.66 0.67
C ILE A 10 5.04 2.91 1.45
N ILE A 11 6.03 3.63 1.93
CA ILE A 11 5.85 4.84 2.71
C ILE A 11 6.35 6.05 1.95
N SER A 12 5.86 7.23 2.31
CA SER A 12 6.41 8.49 1.81
C SER A 12 7.86 8.62 2.29
N ASP A 13 8.71 9.28 1.49
CA ASP A 13 10.11 9.44 1.83
C ASP A 13 10.24 10.20 3.15
N PRO A 14 10.83 9.60 4.20
CA PRO A 14 10.98 10.25 5.48
C PRO A 14 11.87 11.50 5.44
N ALA A 15 12.68 11.66 4.40
CA ALA A 15 13.51 12.86 4.23
C ALA A 15 12.68 14.12 3.95
N LEU A 16 11.42 13.97 3.55
CA LEU A 16 10.52 15.08 3.30
C LEU A 16 9.84 15.61 4.56
N VAL A 17 10.01 14.92 5.68
CA VAL A 17 9.37 15.29 6.95
C VAL A 17 10.45 15.70 7.96
N ALA A 18 10.33 16.92 8.51
CA ALA A 18 11.29 17.42 9.51
C ALA A 18 11.13 16.66 10.83
N GLU A 19 12.26 16.34 11.47
CA GLU A 19 12.24 15.69 12.79
C GLU A 19 11.53 16.56 13.81
N GLY A 20 10.66 15.97 14.62
CA GLY A 20 9.94 16.65 15.68
C GLY A 20 8.64 17.31 15.26
N ASP A 21 8.25 17.20 14.01
CA ASP A 21 6.98 17.73 13.53
C ASP A 21 5.83 16.82 14.00
N GLU A 22 4.68 17.43 14.34
CA GLU A 22 3.47 16.67 14.67
C GLU A 22 3.07 15.71 13.55
N GLN A 23 3.31 16.12 12.31
CA GLN A 23 3.02 15.31 11.14
C GLN A 23 3.89 14.05 11.11
N ALA A 24 5.17 14.15 11.52
CA ALA A 24 6.06 13.00 11.60
C ALA A 24 5.57 11.98 12.62
N GLN A 25 5.07 12.46 13.77
CA GLN A 25 4.52 11.58 14.80
C GLN A 25 3.26 10.88 14.35
N ALA A 26 2.39 11.58 13.61
CA ALA A 26 1.17 11.00 13.06
C ALA A 26 1.48 9.90 12.03
N ILE A 27 2.48 10.12 11.17
CA ILE A 27 2.93 9.14 10.18
C ILE A 27 3.48 7.90 10.88
N GLU A 28 4.31 8.10 11.90
CA GLU A 28 4.90 7.00 12.66
C GLU A 28 3.84 6.17 13.37
N GLU A 29 2.85 6.82 13.98
CA GLU A 29 1.74 6.13 14.64
C GLU A 29 0.91 5.30 13.64
N ARG A 30 0.63 5.84 12.47
CA ARG A 30 -0.09 5.11 11.41
C ARG A 30 0.70 3.90 10.95
N SER A 31 1.99 4.04 10.71
CA SER A 31 2.87 2.94 10.34
C SER A 31 2.84 1.83 11.38
N ARG A 32 2.87 2.22 12.66
CA ARG A 32 2.83 1.26 13.75
C ARG A 32 1.51 0.49 13.78
N LEU A 33 0.38 1.20 13.65
CA LEU A 33 -0.95 0.57 13.63
C LEU A 33 -1.10 -0.39 12.46
N LEU A 34 -0.57 -0.02 11.31
CA LEU A 34 -0.60 -0.87 10.12
C LEU A 34 0.20 -2.16 10.34
N ARG A 35 1.41 -2.05 10.90
CA ARG A 35 2.25 -3.22 11.19
C ARG A 35 1.57 -4.15 12.19
N ILE A 36 0.99 -3.59 13.24
CA ILE A 36 0.28 -4.38 14.26
C ILE A 36 -0.90 -5.13 13.62
N GLY A 37 -1.70 -4.43 12.81
CA GLY A 37 -2.84 -5.03 12.13
C GLY A 37 -2.44 -6.16 11.20
N LEU A 38 -1.35 -5.99 10.45
CA LEU A 38 -0.83 -7.02 9.56
C LEU A 38 -0.36 -8.25 10.32
N LEU A 39 0.40 -8.04 11.40
CA LEU A 39 0.90 -9.15 12.21
C LEU A 39 -0.22 -9.91 12.91
N GLU A 40 -1.21 -9.19 13.47
CA GLU A 40 -2.35 -9.81 14.13
C GLU A 40 -3.21 -10.63 13.15
N ALA A 41 -3.31 -10.17 11.92
CA ALA A 41 -4.07 -10.86 10.89
C ALA A 41 -3.33 -12.04 10.26
N GLY A 42 -2.06 -12.26 10.63
CA GLY A 42 -1.27 -13.39 10.14
C GLY A 42 -0.57 -13.16 8.82
N TYR A 43 -0.46 -11.93 8.35
CA TYR A 43 0.29 -11.62 7.13
C TYR A 43 1.78 -11.55 7.41
N ASN A 44 2.58 -11.78 6.35
CA ASN A 44 4.03 -11.68 6.42
C ASN A 44 4.48 -10.32 5.85
N LEU A 45 4.79 -9.39 6.74
CA LEU A 45 5.36 -8.09 6.33
C LEU A 45 6.83 -8.28 6.01
N VAL A 46 7.18 -8.35 4.72
CA VAL A 46 8.55 -8.64 4.29
C VAL A 46 9.44 -7.41 4.23
N ALA A 47 8.86 -6.23 4.00
CA ALA A 47 9.65 -5.00 3.96
C ALA A 47 8.76 -3.77 4.03
N THR A 48 9.33 -2.67 4.51
CA THR A 48 8.77 -1.32 4.41
C THR A 48 9.76 -0.49 3.61
N LEU A 49 9.33 0.03 2.46
CA LEU A 49 10.21 0.67 1.50
C LEU A 49 9.75 2.10 1.18
N PRO A 50 10.69 3.02 0.93
CA PRO A 50 10.32 4.31 0.36
C PRO A 50 9.93 4.16 -1.11
N ALA A 51 9.08 5.06 -1.60
CA ALA A 51 8.71 5.12 -3.00
C ALA A 51 9.81 5.85 -3.78
N ASP A 52 10.72 5.10 -4.38
CA ASP A 52 11.85 5.66 -5.12
C ASP A 52 12.10 4.89 -6.43
N VAL A 53 13.13 5.27 -7.16
CA VAL A 53 13.46 4.69 -8.46
C VAL A 53 13.92 3.24 -8.38
N PHE A 54 14.28 2.74 -7.19
CA PHE A 54 14.72 1.36 -6.99
C PHE A 54 13.57 0.41 -6.64
N LEU A 55 12.35 0.92 -6.57
CA LEU A 55 11.20 0.15 -6.11
C LEU A 55 10.92 -1.07 -6.99
N THR A 56 11.04 -0.92 -8.31
CA THR A 56 10.80 -2.02 -9.26
C THR A 56 11.67 -3.23 -8.95
N GLU A 57 12.98 -3.01 -8.77
CA GLU A 57 13.93 -4.08 -8.47
C GLU A 57 13.66 -4.71 -7.12
N ARG A 58 13.36 -3.88 -6.11
CA ARG A 58 13.11 -4.35 -4.76
C ARG A 58 11.86 -5.21 -4.68
N LEU A 59 10.78 -4.81 -5.34
CA LEU A 59 9.55 -5.61 -5.38
C LEU A 59 9.76 -6.95 -6.06
N ALA A 60 10.53 -6.97 -7.14
CA ALA A 60 10.86 -8.21 -7.84
C ALA A 60 11.66 -9.16 -6.95
N GLN A 61 12.66 -8.64 -6.24
CA GLN A 61 13.49 -9.45 -5.34
C GLN A 61 12.70 -10.00 -4.15
N LEU A 62 11.77 -9.21 -3.62
CA LEU A 62 10.99 -9.58 -2.43
C LEU A 62 9.81 -10.50 -2.77
N GLN A 63 9.42 -10.60 -4.02
CA GLN A 63 8.29 -11.41 -4.47
C GLN A 63 7.02 -11.11 -3.67
N ALA A 64 6.67 -9.81 -3.59
CA ALA A 64 5.50 -9.37 -2.85
C ALA A 64 4.21 -9.88 -3.49
N ASP A 65 3.28 -10.36 -2.66
CA ASP A 65 1.95 -10.77 -3.11
C ASP A 65 0.98 -9.59 -3.16
N MET A 66 1.22 -8.56 -2.34
CA MET A 66 0.39 -7.38 -2.24
C MET A 66 1.25 -6.19 -1.83
N VAL A 67 0.91 -5.02 -2.36
CA VAL A 67 1.58 -3.77 -2.03
C VAL A 67 0.59 -2.86 -1.31
N ILE A 68 0.98 -2.35 -0.15
CA ILE A 68 0.22 -1.35 0.59
C ILE A 68 0.96 -0.02 0.49
N VAL A 69 0.24 1.02 0.08
CA VAL A 69 0.79 2.38 0.04
C VAL A 69 0.23 3.16 1.22
N ASP A 70 1.09 3.58 2.12
CA ASP A 70 0.74 4.43 3.27
C ASP A 70 1.30 5.82 3.02
N ALA A 71 0.47 6.71 2.51
CA ALA A 71 0.89 8.06 2.12
C ALA A 71 -0.18 9.07 2.51
N GLU A 72 0.21 10.12 3.24
CA GLU A 72 -0.76 11.16 3.63
C GLU A 72 -1.07 12.11 2.48
N SER A 73 -0.23 13.10 2.23
CA SER A 73 -0.52 14.16 1.26
C SER A 73 0.18 14.00 -0.07
N ASP A 74 1.29 13.24 -0.11
CA ASP A 74 2.07 13.04 -1.32
C ASP A 74 1.80 11.68 -1.96
N ALA A 75 0.56 11.20 -1.78
CA ALA A 75 0.11 9.92 -2.29
C ALA A 75 0.32 9.78 -3.80
N ARG A 76 0.26 10.89 -4.53
CA ARG A 76 0.36 10.89 -5.98
C ARG A 76 1.74 10.44 -6.46
N ASP A 77 2.82 10.99 -5.88
CA ASP A 77 4.18 10.63 -6.26
C ASP A 77 4.49 9.18 -5.89
N ALA A 78 4.09 8.76 -4.70
CA ALA A 78 4.25 7.37 -4.28
C ALA A 78 3.50 6.42 -5.21
N LEU A 79 2.28 6.80 -5.60
CA LEU A 79 1.45 5.99 -6.50
C LEU A 79 2.10 5.83 -7.87
N GLU A 80 2.66 6.89 -8.44
CA GLU A 80 3.34 6.81 -9.74
C GLU A 80 4.48 5.78 -9.72
N HIS A 81 5.29 5.80 -8.68
CA HIS A 81 6.39 4.84 -8.52
C HIS A 81 5.87 3.41 -8.38
N VAL A 82 4.80 3.21 -7.62
CA VAL A 82 4.21 1.89 -7.42
C VAL A 82 3.59 1.36 -8.71
N VAL A 83 2.88 2.20 -9.45
CA VAL A 83 2.28 1.81 -10.73
C VAL A 83 3.36 1.39 -11.72
N MET A 84 4.45 2.13 -11.83
CA MET A 84 5.57 1.75 -12.67
C MET A 84 6.21 0.44 -12.24
N ALA A 85 6.37 0.26 -10.93
CA ALA A 85 7.01 -0.92 -10.36
C ALA A 85 6.17 -2.19 -10.52
N THR A 86 4.86 -2.06 -10.68
CA THR A 86 3.95 -3.21 -10.82
C THR A 86 3.46 -3.43 -12.25
N ARG A 87 3.96 -2.66 -13.21
CA ARG A 87 3.49 -2.71 -14.60
C ARG A 87 3.67 -4.10 -15.24
N ASP A 88 4.83 -4.69 -15.05
CA ASP A 88 5.18 -5.97 -15.69
C ASP A 88 4.78 -7.20 -14.87
N ALA A 89 4.64 -7.02 -13.56
CA ALA A 89 4.21 -8.07 -12.64
C ALA A 89 3.13 -7.51 -11.74
N ARG A 90 1.88 -7.58 -12.16
CA ARG A 90 0.77 -6.96 -11.45
C ARG A 90 0.51 -7.62 -10.10
N ARG A 91 0.27 -6.77 -9.11
CA ARG A 91 -0.07 -7.15 -7.75
C ARG A 91 -1.21 -6.28 -7.26
N PRO A 92 -2.04 -6.74 -6.31
CA PRO A 92 -3.04 -5.85 -5.72
C PRO A 92 -2.34 -4.71 -4.99
N ILE A 93 -2.88 -3.51 -5.16
CA ILE A 93 -2.37 -2.28 -4.52
C ILE A 93 -3.47 -1.74 -3.64
N VAL A 94 -3.20 -1.65 -2.34
CA VAL A 94 -4.12 -1.06 -1.36
C VAL A 94 -3.52 0.24 -0.87
N MET A 95 -4.27 1.32 -0.99
CA MET A 95 -3.80 2.64 -0.62
C MET A 95 -4.52 3.16 0.62
N PHE A 96 -3.75 3.53 1.63
CA PHE A 96 -4.25 4.20 2.84
C PHE A 96 -3.76 5.63 2.82
N THR A 97 -4.67 6.58 2.88
CA THR A 97 -4.35 8.01 2.77
C THR A 97 -5.42 8.84 3.48
N ASN A 98 -5.13 10.12 3.72
CA ASN A 98 -6.11 11.09 4.19
C ASN A 98 -6.69 11.92 3.05
N ASP A 99 -6.26 11.69 1.82
CA ASP A 99 -6.70 12.44 0.65
C ASP A 99 -8.05 11.91 0.16
N SER A 100 -9.12 12.69 0.38
CA SER A 100 -10.49 12.34 -0.01
C SER A 100 -10.93 13.05 -1.29
N ASN A 101 -10.03 13.71 -2.02
CA ASN A 101 -10.36 14.40 -3.26
C ASN A 101 -10.85 13.40 -4.30
N THR A 102 -12.06 13.58 -4.79
CA THR A 102 -12.71 12.65 -5.72
C THR A 102 -11.89 12.45 -7.01
N GLN A 103 -11.30 13.52 -7.53
CA GLN A 103 -10.46 13.43 -8.73
C GLN A 103 -9.24 12.55 -8.47
N HIS A 104 -8.59 12.71 -7.32
CA HIS A 104 -7.43 11.90 -6.95
C HIS A 104 -7.79 10.44 -6.76
N VAL A 105 -8.95 10.17 -6.15
CA VAL A 105 -9.47 8.80 -6.00
C VAL A 105 -9.69 8.15 -7.36
N ASN A 106 -10.34 8.87 -8.28
CA ASN A 106 -10.60 8.36 -9.63
C ASN A 106 -9.31 8.11 -10.40
N GLU A 107 -8.33 8.99 -10.29
CA GLU A 107 -7.02 8.82 -10.92
C GLU A 107 -6.30 7.58 -10.38
N ALA A 108 -6.36 7.36 -9.07
CA ALA A 108 -5.73 6.21 -8.44
C ALA A 108 -6.37 4.90 -8.92
N VAL A 109 -7.69 4.83 -8.96
CA VAL A 109 -8.41 3.66 -9.44
C VAL A 109 -8.10 3.40 -10.91
N ALA A 110 -8.08 4.45 -11.73
CA ALA A 110 -7.75 4.35 -13.14
C ALA A 110 -6.30 3.87 -13.36
N ALA A 111 -5.39 4.21 -12.44
CA ALA A 111 -4.00 3.79 -12.50
C ALA A 111 -3.78 2.33 -12.06
N GLY A 112 -4.77 1.69 -11.45
CA GLY A 112 -4.70 0.29 -11.08
C GLY A 112 -4.75 -0.01 -9.58
N VAL A 113 -5.07 0.98 -8.75
CA VAL A 113 -5.24 0.75 -7.31
C VAL A 113 -6.47 -0.12 -7.09
N THR A 114 -6.30 -1.20 -6.35
CA THR A 114 -7.36 -2.18 -6.10
C THR A 114 -8.33 -1.69 -5.01
N ALA A 115 -7.81 -1.03 -3.98
CA ALA A 115 -8.62 -0.47 -2.90
C ALA A 115 -8.01 0.85 -2.42
N TYR A 116 -8.86 1.84 -2.17
CA TYR A 116 -8.46 3.18 -1.74
C TYR A 116 -9.22 3.48 -0.45
N ILE A 117 -8.48 3.60 0.65
CA ILE A 117 -9.06 3.77 1.99
C ILE A 117 -8.70 5.16 2.51
N VAL A 118 -9.73 5.98 2.73
CA VAL A 118 -9.55 7.34 3.27
C VAL A 118 -9.85 7.32 4.76
N ALA A 119 -8.88 7.73 5.55
CA ALA A 119 -8.98 7.83 7.02
C ALA A 119 -9.33 6.48 7.69
N GLY A 120 -9.18 6.39 8.98
CA GLY A 120 -9.67 5.24 9.75
C GLY A 120 -8.84 3.98 9.60
N LEU A 121 -7.51 4.11 9.69
CA LEU A 121 -6.66 2.93 9.80
C LEU A 121 -6.86 2.28 11.17
N ALA A 122 -7.72 1.27 11.22
CA ALA A 122 -8.00 0.49 12.42
C ALA A 122 -7.43 -0.92 12.21
N PRO A 123 -6.59 -1.43 13.14
CA PRO A 123 -5.97 -2.74 12.98
C PRO A 123 -6.96 -3.86 12.69
N GLU A 124 -8.13 -3.85 13.31
CA GLU A 124 -9.17 -4.86 13.12
C GLU A 124 -9.79 -4.85 11.72
N ARG A 125 -9.61 -3.78 10.95
CA ARG A 125 -10.14 -3.67 9.59
C ARG A 125 -9.16 -4.12 8.53
N ILE A 126 -7.90 -4.30 8.88
CA ILE A 126 -6.84 -4.64 7.91
C ILE A 126 -7.17 -5.96 7.20
N HIS A 127 -7.50 -7.01 7.94
CA HIS A 127 -7.79 -8.30 7.33
C HIS A 127 -8.96 -8.26 6.34
N PRO A 128 -10.14 -7.70 6.70
CA PRO A 128 -11.25 -7.60 5.73
C PRO A 128 -10.89 -6.77 4.50
N ILE A 129 -10.19 -5.66 4.67
CA ILE A 129 -9.79 -4.80 3.55
C ILE A 129 -8.89 -5.56 2.57
N LEU A 130 -7.87 -6.25 3.08
CA LEU A 130 -6.94 -6.98 2.23
C LEU A 130 -7.61 -8.19 1.59
N THR A 131 -8.54 -8.83 2.27
CA THR A 131 -9.32 -9.94 1.73
C THR A 131 -10.14 -9.49 0.53
N VAL A 132 -10.85 -8.35 0.64
CA VAL A 132 -11.63 -7.81 -0.47
C VAL A 132 -10.72 -7.38 -1.62
N ALA A 133 -9.60 -6.73 -1.32
CA ALA A 133 -8.65 -6.29 -2.34
C ALA A 133 -8.10 -7.48 -3.14
N MET A 134 -7.72 -8.54 -2.46
CA MET A 134 -7.22 -9.75 -3.14
C MET A 134 -8.29 -10.37 -4.02
N ALA A 135 -9.53 -10.46 -3.54
CA ALA A 135 -10.64 -11.02 -4.31
C ALA A 135 -10.92 -10.20 -5.57
N ARG A 136 -10.91 -8.87 -5.45
CA ARG A 136 -11.09 -7.98 -6.59
C ARG A 136 -9.97 -8.14 -7.61
N PHE A 137 -8.75 -8.21 -7.15
CA PHE A 137 -7.59 -8.36 -8.02
C PHE A 137 -7.67 -9.67 -8.81
N LYS A 138 -7.97 -10.78 -8.16
CA LYS A 138 -8.10 -12.08 -8.82
C LYS A 138 -9.21 -12.06 -9.87
N ARG A 139 -10.32 -11.41 -9.57
CA ARG A 139 -11.44 -11.27 -10.51
C ARG A 139 -11.03 -10.46 -11.73
N GLU A 140 -10.35 -9.34 -11.53
CA GLU A 140 -9.87 -8.50 -12.64
C GLU A 140 -8.88 -9.24 -13.52
N GLN A 141 -7.95 -10.01 -12.94
CA GLN A 141 -6.99 -10.79 -13.70
C GLN A 141 -7.70 -11.89 -14.52
N ALA A 142 -8.72 -12.52 -13.97
CA ALA A 142 -9.50 -13.52 -14.69
C ALA A 142 -10.24 -12.92 -15.89
N LEU A 143 -10.71 -11.68 -15.79
CA LEU A 143 -11.39 -11.00 -16.88
C LEU A 143 -10.43 -10.54 -17.99
N LEU A 144 -9.16 -10.37 -17.67
CA LEU A 144 -8.13 -9.94 -18.63
C LEU A 144 -7.46 -11.12 -19.34
N ALA A 145 -7.67 -12.31 -18.84
CA ALA A 145 -7.05 -13.53 -19.38
C ALA A 145 -7.71 -13.99 -20.68
#